data_bf63b8059217c6e6d7bb1b73e3c79ba4
#
_entry.id   bf63b8059217c6e6d7bb1b73e3c79ba4
#
_cell.length_a   1.000
_cell.length_b   1.000
_cell.length_c   1.000
_cell.angle_alpha   90.00
_cell.angle_beta   90.00
_cell.angle_gamma   90.00
#
_symmetry.space_group_name_H-M   'P 1'
#
loop_
_entity.id
_entity.type
_entity.pdbx_description
1 polymer ?
#
loop_
_entity_poly.entity_id
_entity_poly.type
_entity_poly.pdbx_seq_one_letter_code
_entity_poly.pdbx_strand_id
1 'polypeptide(L)'
;MVDIRNLKIGLAPAQKFPATIREKRGFLYYAKQKKIAFEIADPNKKYDLIFVSAGADLSVWCDYPKDGTKIVYELIDSYFVIPAYSFKNLLRGVAKYVTGQHKYLLFSQRKTYESMCKRADAVVCSTTEQQQYIETLCPNTHIILDSKHMFKRVKRSYAIHKEINIVWEGLPYNIKSFSVIKNALSVLNKRYKVNLHLITSIEYGKYMGEYIKKQTINDVRNMFDVNAIYLYEWNIHTCSEIAGACDLAVIPMNKDDPMDWGKPENKLLNFWLMGLPTITSATPAHMRAMAKAELSMTCSSEEQWIELLEYYIKNLNDRELAANKGFAFASSVCNEKVIVSQYDDVMNSVIN
;
A
#
# COMPACT_ATOMS: atom_id res chain seq x y z
N MET A 1 31.40 1.71 13.86
CA MET A 1 30.07 1.23 13.46
C MET A 1 29.81 -0.11 14.11
N VAL A 2 28.75 -0.21 14.89
CA VAL A 2 28.30 -1.49 15.48
C VAL A 2 27.76 -2.36 14.35
N ASP A 3 28.20 -3.63 14.26
CA ASP A 3 27.64 -4.55 13.29
C ASP A 3 26.26 -5.04 13.79
N ILE A 4 25.22 -4.68 13.06
CA ILE A 4 23.83 -5.05 13.37
C ILE A 4 23.63 -6.56 13.57
N ARG A 5 24.46 -7.40 12.96
CA ARG A 5 24.40 -8.87 13.08
C ARG A 5 24.77 -9.39 14.47
N ASN A 6 25.43 -8.57 15.27
CA ASN A 6 25.82 -8.89 16.64
C ASN A 6 24.78 -8.44 17.68
N LEU A 7 23.73 -7.76 17.25
CA LEU A 7 22.67 -7.27 18.13
C LEU A 7 21.61 -8.36 18.39
N LYS A 8 21.06 -8.36 19.59
CA LYS A 8 19.86 -9.13 19.91
C LYS A 8 18.63 -8.39 19.43
N ILE A 9 18.06 -8.85 18.32
CA ILE A 9 16.96 -8.17 17.62
C ILE A 9 15.64 -8.90 17.86
N GLY A 10 14.62 -8.14 18.29
CA GLY A 10 13.25 -8.58 18.40
C GLY A 10 12.38 -8.03 17.27
N LEU A 11 11.51 -8.85 16.70
CA LEU A 11 10.47 -8.42 15.77
C LEU A 11 9.10 -8.52 16.43
N ALA A 12 8.39 -7.41 16.58
CA ALA A 12 6.97 -7.37 16.91
C ALA A 12 6.15 -7.44 15.59
N PRO A 13 5.65 -8.64 15.20
CA PRO A 13 5.07 -8.84 13.88
C PRO A 13 3.66 -8.28 13.78
N ALA A 14 3.23 -8.01 12.54
CA ALA A 14 1.83 -7.77 12.23
C ALA A 14 1.01 -9.05 12.46
N GLN A 15 -0.05 -8.96 13.26
CA GLN A 15 -0.84 -10.12 13.68
C GLN A 15 -1.68 -10.76 12.53
N LYS A 16 -2.01 -10.01 11.48
CA LYS A 16 -3.00 -10.40 10.46
C LYS A 16 -2.47 -10.71 9.06
N PHE A 17 -1.17 -10.57 8.80
CA PHE A 17 -0.66 -10.82 7.45
C PHE A 17 -0.09 -12.24 7.30
N PRO A 18 -0.39 -12.95 6.21
CA PRO A 18 0.25 -14.23 5.89
C PRO A 18 1.78 -14.08 5.87
N ALA A 19 2.51 -15.09 6.34
CA ALA A 19 3.98 -15.09 6.39
C ALA A 19 4.60 -14.74 5.03
N THR A 20 4.06 -15.30 3.94
CA THR A 20 4.51 -15.08 2.56
C THR A 20 4.46 -13.63 2.08
N ILE A 21 3.54 -12.82 2.61
CA ILE A 21 3.46 -11.38 2.31
C ILE A 21 4.42 -10.60 3.21
N ARG A 22 4.56 -11.02 4.48
CA ARG A 22 5.46 -10.39 5.45
C ARG A 22 6.92 -10.44 5.03
N GLU A 23 7.39 -11.60 4.54
CA GLU A 23 8.79 -11.81 4.13
C GLU A 23 9.26 -10.94 2.96
N LYS A 24 8.34 -10.26 2.27
CA LYS A 24 8.62 -9.46 1.07
C LYS A 24 8.60 -7.96 1.34
N ARG A 25 8.37 -7.52 2.59
CA ARG A 25 8.18 -6.12 2.95
C ARG A 25 8.99 -5.72 4.17
N GLY A 26 9.34 -4.43 4.24
CA GLY A 26 9.88 -3.81 5.41
C GLY A 26 11.13 -4.48 5.94
N PHE A 27 11.22 -4.54 7.25
CA PHE A 27 12.38 -5.13 7.94
C PHE A 27 12.63 -6.59 7.58
N LEU A 28 11.61 -7.41 7.36
CA LEU A 28 11.81 -8.83 7.01
C LEU A 28 12.54 -9.01 5.69
N TYR A 29 12.21 -8.18 4.70
CA TYR A 29 12.94 -8.16 3.45
C TYR A 29 14.41 -7.76 3.67
N TYR A 30 14.64 -6.66 4.40
CA TYR A 30 15.98 -6.17 4.74
C TYR A 30 16.81 -7.21 5.50
N ALA A 31 16.23 -7.81 6.57
CA ALA A 31 16.89 -8.83 7.37
C ALA A 31 17.32 -10.05 6.55
N LYS A 32 16.47 -10.48 5.60
CA LYS A 32 16.79 -11.55 4.67
C LYS A 32 17.98 -11.19 3.77
N GLN A 33 17.99 -9.98 3.19
CA GLN A 33 19.08 -9.53 2.31
C GLN A 33 20.42 -9.41 3.05
N LYS A 34 20.39 -8.91 4.29
CA LYS A 34 21.58 -8.71 5.13
C LYS A 34 21.96 -9.93 5.98
N LYS A 35 21.17 -11.03 5.92
CA LYS A 35 21.34 -12.20 6.77
C LYS A 35 21.36 -11.86 8.27
N ILE A 36 20.46 -10.99 8.69
CA ILE A 36 20.29 -10.56 10.08
C ILE A 36 19.40 -11.57 10.81
N ALA A 37 19.89 -12.09 11.94
CA ALA A 37 19.11 -12.96 12.82
C ALA A 37 18.19 -12.11 13.71
N PHE A 38 16.97 -12.57 13.93
CA PHE A 38 16.01 -11.98 14.85
C PHE A 38 15.08 -13.05 15.44
N GLU A 39 14.46 -12.75 16.56
CA GLU A 39 13.39 -13.57 17.14
C GLU A 39 12.08 -12.78 17.22
N ILE A 40 10.95 -13.48 17.41
CA ILE A 40 9.68 -12.79 17.73
C ILE A 40 9.84 -12.13 19.09
N ALA A 41 9.60 -10.82 19.15
CA ALA A 41 9.80 -10.03 20.34
C ALA A 41 8.84 -10.43 21.47
N ASP A 42 9.40 -10.73 22.62
CA ASP A 42 8.68 -10.95 23.88
C ASP A 42 8.80 -9.67 24.73
N PRO A 43 7.69 -9.01 25.10
CA PRO A 43 7.74 -7.76 25.88
C PRO A 43 8.37 -7.91 27.27
N ASN A 44 8.57 -9.14 27.77
CA ASN A 44 9.22 -9.41 29.04
C ASN A 44 10.74 -9.65 28.91
N LYS A 45 11.27 -9.66 27.70
CA LYS A 45 12.71 -9.84 27.43
C LYS A 45 13.35 -8.54 27.03
N LYS A 46 14.64 -8.40 27.30
CA LYS A 46 15.47 -7.28 26.86
C LYS A 46 16.09 -7.56 25.50
N TYR A 47 16.11 -6.52 24.65
CA TYR A 47 16.69 -6.51 23.32
C TYR A 47 17.62 -5.28 23.15
N ASP A 48 18.53 -5.36 22.21
CA ASP A 48 19.29 -4.20 21.75
C ASP A 48 18.45 -3.35 20.80
N LEU A 49 17.67 -4.02 19.93
CA LEU A 49 16.80 -3.40 18.94
C LEU A 49 15.48 -4.17 18.83
N ILE A 50 14.37 -3.46 18.79
CA ILE A 50 13.05 -4.01 18.44
C ILE A 50 12.53 -3.33 17.18
N PHE A 51 12.13 -4.14 16.20
CA PHE A 51 11.41 -3.67 15.04
C PHE A 51 9.91 -3.90 15.22
N VAL A 52 9.13 -2.82 15.27
CA VAL A 52 7.68 -2.87 15.50
C VAL A 52 6.96 -2.67 14.17
N SER A 53 6.31 -3.71 13.66
CA SER A 53 5.56 -3.65 12.39
C SER A 53 4.26 -2.86 12.54
N ALA A 54 3.77 -2.26 11.45
CA ALA A 54 2.54 -1.46 11.40
C ALA A 54 1.28 -2.14 11.96
N GLY A 55 1.21 -3.46 11.91
CA GLY A 55 0.08 -4.26 12.42
C GLY A 55 0.35 -4.97 13.75
N ALA A 56 1.43 -4.61 14.45
CA ALA A 56 1.74 -5.16 15.78
C ALA A 56 0.71 -4.72 16.84
N ASP A 57 0.69 -5.41 17.95
CA ASP A 57 -0.13 -4.99 19.11
C ASP A 57 0.51 -3.77 19.81
N LEU A 58 0.16 -2.58 19.34
CA LEU A 58 0.69 -1.34 19.89
C LEU A 58 0.29 -1.09 21.34
N SER A 59 -0.73 -1.77 21.89
CA SER A 59 -1.08 -1.66 23.30
C SER A 59 0.04 -2.13 24.23
N VAL A 60 0.96 -2.95 23.71
CA VAL A 60 2.14 -3.46 24.41
C VAL A 60 3.36 -2.57 24.15
N TRP A 61 3.62 -2.23 22.88
CA TRP A 61 4.89 -1.66 22.49
C TRP A 61 4.99 -0.14 22.70
N CYS A 62 3.86 0.57 22.81
CA CYS A 62 3.85 2.00 23.16
C CYS A 62 4.50 2.30 24.51
N ASP A 63 4.32 1.41 25.48
CA ASP A 63 4.78 1.57 26.86
C ASP A 63 6.04 0.72 27.17
N TYR A 64 6.65 0.12 26.13
CA TYR A 64 7.87 -0.65 26.32
C TYR A 64 8.99 0.23 26.88
N PRO A 65 9.72 -0.21 27.93
CA PRO A 65 10.69 0.62 28.66
C PRO A 65 11.78 1.23 27.77
N LYS A 66 12.20 2.44 28.12
CA LYS A 66 13.40 3.12 27.53
C LYS A 66 14.66 2.76 28.33
N ASP A 67 14.95 1.49 28.47
CA ASP A 67 16.07 0.96 29.29
C ASP A 67 17.34 0.66 28.47
N GLY A 68 17.53 1.41 27.39
CA GLY A 68 18.61 1.21 26.43
C GLY A 68 18.18 0.46 25.17
N THR A 69 17.01 -0.19 25.17
CA THR A 69 16.46 -0.85 23.97
C THR A 69 16.01 0.18 22.93
N LYS A 70 16.53 0.07 21.72
CA LYS A 70 16.14 0.89 20.58
C LYS A 70 14.90 0.34 19.91
N ILE A 71 14.03 1.20 19.40
CA ILE A 71 12.83 0.81 18.65
C ILE A 71 12.80 1.51 17.28
N VAL A 72 12.66 0.72 16.23
CA VAL A 72 12.25 1.18 14.90
C VAL A 72 10.80 0.81 14.69
N TYR A 73 9.95 1.80 14.39
CA TYR A 73 8.52 1.61 14.14
C TYR A 73 8.17 1.81 12.68
N GLU A 74 7.46 0.87 12.08
CA GLU A 74 7.00 0.94 10.70
C GLU A 74 5.53 1.36 10.65
N LEU A 75 5.22 2.50 10.01
CA LEU A 75 3.90 3.07 9.85
C LEU A 75 3.55 3.21 8.37
N ILE A 76 2.82 2.26 7.80
CA ILE A 76 2.62 2.13 6.35
C ILE A 76 1.46 3.00 5.83
N ASP A 77 0.37 3.17 6.60
CA ASP A 77 -0.87 3.83 6.16
C ASP A 77 -1.15 5.15 6.86
N SER A 78 -2.05 5.96 6.28
CA SER A 78 -2.40 7.32 6.74
C SER A 78 -3.28 7.32 8.02
N TYR A 79 -2.86 6.63 9.07
CA TYR A 79 -3.65 6.47 10.29
C TYR A 79 -3.89 7.76 11.06
N PHE A 80 -3.11 8.83 10.83
CA PHE A 80 -3.28 10.12 11.52
C PHE A 80 -4.47 10.95 11.02
N VAL A 81 -5.06 10.59 9.87
CA VAL A 81 -6.32 11.20 9.41
C VAL A 81 -7.54 10.69 10.19
N ILE A 82 -7.39 9.60 10.97
CA ILE A 82 -8.44 9.06 11.81
C ILE A 82 -8.72 10.07 12.95
N PRO A 83 -9.99 10.43 13.23
CA PRO A 83 -10.31 11.28 14.38
C PRO A 83 -9.78 10.69 15.69
N ALA A 84 -9.18 11.54 16.54
CA ALA A 84 -8.61 11.10 17.81
C ALA A 84 -9.68 10.46 18.73
N TYR A 85 -10.90 10.96 18.65
CA TYR A 85 -12.05 10.45 19.39
C TYR A 85 -13.21 10.17 18.43
N SER A 86 -13.70 8.93 18.48
CA SER A 86 -14.86 8.50 17.71
C SER A 86 -15.48 7.31 18.43
N PHE A 87 -16.77 7.32 18.65
CA PHE A 87 -17.50 6.22 19.24
C PHE A 87 -17.27 4.89 18.49
N LYS A 88 -17.22 4.95 17.16
CA LYS A 88 -16.89 3.80 16.31
C LYS A 88 -15.48 3.24 16.58
N ASN A 89 -14.50 4.11 16.82
CA ASN A 89 -13.12 3.70 17.10
C ASN A 89 -13.00 3.15 18.53
N LEU A 90 -13.75 3.69 19.48
CA LEU A 90 -13.84 3.16 20.84
C LEU A 90 -14.41 1.72 20.82
N LEU A 91 -15.55 1.51 20.15
CA LEU A 91 -16.14 0.18 20.00
C LEU A 91 -15.18 -0.82 19.32
N ARG A 92 -14.43 -0.36 18.33
CA ARG A 92 -13.41 -1.19 17.67
C ARG A 92 -12.27 -1.54 18.63
N GLY A 93 -11.83 -0.61 19.49
CA GLY A 93 -10.82 -0.84 20.52
C GLY A 93 -11.28 -1.92 21.52
N VAL A 94 -12.50 -1.77 22.03
CA VAL A 94 -13.13 -2.77 22.93
C VAL A 94 -13.23 -4.13 22.24
N ALA A 95 -13.71 -4.19 21.00
CA ALA A 95 -13.84 -5.44 20.28
C ALA A 95 -12.49 -6.15 20.07
N LYS A 96 -11.42 -5.40 19.76
CA LYS A 96 -10.07 -5.96 19.62
C LYS A 96 -9.50 -6.49 20.96
N TYR A 97 -9.81 -5.82 22.06
CA TYR A 97 -9.43 -6.28 23.39
C TYR A 97 -10.17 -7.57 23.76
N VAL A 98 -11.50 -7.60 23.62
CA VAL A 98 -12.32 -8.79 23.92
C VAL A 98 -11.95 -10.00 23.06
N THR A 99 -11.55 -9.78 21.81
CA THR A 99 -11.12 -10.87 20.89
C THR A 99 -9.64 -11.23 21.02
N GLY A 100 -8.93 -10.68 22.03
CA GLY A 100 -7.51 -10.99 22.26
C GLY A 100 -6.54 -10.46 21.20
N GLN A 101 -7.00 -9.56 20.29
CA GLN A 101 -6.13 -8.91 19.32
C GLN A 101 -5.26 -7.82 19.94
N HIS A 102 -5.71 -7.22 21.05
CA HIS A 102 -4.92 -6.30 21.87
C HIS A 102 -4.85 -6.85 23.28
N LYS A 103 -3.67 -6.83 23.88
CA LYS A 103 -3.45 -7.24 25.26
C LYS A 103 -4.10 -6.26 26.24
N TYR A 104 -4.09 -4.95 25.91
CA TYR A 104 -4.67 -3.89 26.71
C TYR A 104 -5.71 -3.10 25.94
N LEU A 105 -6.69 -2.52 26.67
CA LEU A 105 -7.75 -1.72 26.06
C LEU A 105 -7.20 -0.38 25.54
N LEU A 106 -7.48 -0.09 24.28
CA LEU A 106 -7.10 1.16 23.62
C LEU A 106 -8.34 2.03 23.38
N PHE A 107 -8.35 3.22 23.98
CA PHE A 107 -9.45 4.18 23.86
C PHE A 107 -9.39 5.02 22.58
N SER A 108 -8.21 5.25 22.04
CA SER A 108 -7.99 6.05 20.84
C SER A 108 -6.88 5.45 19.97
N GLN A 109 -7.24 4.93 18.83
CA GLN A 109 -6.30 4.36 17.87
C GLN A 109 -5.26 5.39 17.41
N ARG A 110 -5.69 6.62 17.10
CA ARG A 110 -4.78 7.70 16.69
C ARG A 110 -3.75 8.02 17.77
N LYS A 111 -4.20 8.22 19.02
CA LYS A 111 -3.27 8.48 20.14
C LYS A 111 -2.28 7.36 20.36
N THR A 112 -2.69 6.11 20.13
CA THR A 112 -1.79 4.96 20.22
C THR A 112 -0.70 5.03 19.16
N TYR A 113 -1.02 5.39 17.90
CA TYR A 113 -0.02 5.63 16.86
C TYR A 113 0.92 6.79 17.22
N GLU A 114 0.39 7.89 17.74
CA GLU A 114 1.19 9.03 18.21
C GLU A 114 2.13 8.64 19.36
N SER A 115 1.64 7.87 20.35
CA SER A 115 2.46 7.35 21.46
C SER A 115 3.56 6.42 20.94
N MET A 116 3.25 5.53 19.98
CA MET A 116 4.26 4.65 19.39
C MET A 116 5.35 5.43 18.64
N CYS A 117 4.97 6.48 17.89
CA CYS A 117 5.94 7.36 17.24
C CYS A 117 6.83 8.07 18.25
N LYS A 118 6.28 8.56 19.38
CA LYS A 118 7.06 9.20 20.46
C LYS A 118 7.97 8.22 21.22
N ARG A 119 7.60 6.94 21.27
CA ARG A 119 8.42 5.88 21.89
C ARG A 119 9.56 5.46 20.98
N ALA A 120 9.35 5.47 19.67
CA ALA A 120 10.32 5.00 18.69
C ALA A 120 11.59 5.88 18.66
N ASP A 121 12.72 5.26 18.38
CA ASP A 121 14.01 5.94 18.11
C ASP A 121 14.12 6.28 16.61
N ALA A 122 13.41 5.56 15.74
CA ALA A 122 13.19 5.92 14.34
C ALA A 122 11.80 5.44 13.87
N VAL A 123 11.21 6.17 12.92
CA VAL A 123 9.95 5.78 12.28
C VAL A 123 10.15 5.67 10.77
N VAL A 124 9.69 4.55 10.21
CA VAL A 124 9.60 4.34 8.77
C VAL A 124 8.17 4.59 8.33
N CYS A 125 7.96 5.51 7.41
CA CYS A 125 6.66 5.86 6.83
C CYS A 125 6.66 5.76 5.30
N SER A 126 5.52 6.02 4.66
CA SER A 126 5.37 5.77 3.22
C SER A 126 5.15 7.02 2.38
N THR A 127 4.81 8.18 2.96
CA THR A 127 4.54 9.42 2.22
C THR A 127 5.14 10.65 2.90
N THR A 128 5.35 11.70 2.11
CA THR A 128 5.83 12.99 2.61
C THR A 128 4.85 13.62 3.61
N GLU A 129 3.55 13.47 3.39
CA GLU A 129 2.51 13.99 4.28
C GLU A 129 2.54 13.27 5.64
N GLN A 130 2.80 11.97 5.65
CA GLN A 130 3.01 11.22 6.89
C GLN A 130 4.28 11.68 7.59
N GLN A 131 5.39 11.80 6.85
CA GLN A 131 6.67 12.23 7.39
C GLN A 131 6.55 13.58 8.10
N GLN A 132 5.98 14.59 7.45
CA GLN A 132 5.79 15.93 8.02
C GLN A 132 5.06 15.92 9.36
N TYR A 133 4.04 15.07 9.52
CA TYR A 133 3.35 14.93 10.78
C TYR A 133 4.18 14.15 11.81
N ILE A 134 4.78 13.04 11.42
CA ILE A 134 5.54 12.14 12.30
C ILE A 134 6.78 12.84 12.85
N GLU A 135 7.46 13.67 12.08
CA GLU A 135 8.65 14.45 12.50
C GLU A 135 8.37 15.34 13.71
N THR A 136 7.11 15.77 13.91
CA THR A 136 6.69 16.48 15.14
C THR A 136 6.68 15.60 16.39
N LEU A 137 6.69 14.27 16.24
CA LEU A 137 6.64 13.27 17.30
C LEU A 137 7.95 12.50 17.45
N CYS A 138 8.59 12.18 16.33
CA CYS A 138 9.88 11.50 16.20
C CYS A 138 10.67 12.16 15.05
N PRO A 139 11.68 13.01 15.34
CA PRO A 139 12.46 13.68 14.28
C PRO A 139 13.20 12.72 13.35
N ASN A 140 13.58 11.54 13.85
CA ASN A 140 14.26 10.51 13.05
C ASN A 140 13.22 9.70 12.24
N THR A 141 12.74 10.30 11.15
CA THR A 141 11.68 9.70 10.30
C THR A 141 12.16 9.54 8.86
N HIS A 142 11.93 8.35 8.31
CA HIS A 142 12.38 7.95 6.98
C HIS A 142 11.21 7.53 6.10
N ILE A 143 11.23 7.90 4.82
CA ILE A 143 10.28 7.41 3.82
C ILE A 143 10.89 6.21 3.12
N ILE A 144 10.30 5.01 3.31
CA ILE A 144 10.69 3.80 2.62
C ILE A 144 9.45 3.15 2.04
N LEU A 145 9.44 2.94 0.72
CA LEU A 145 8.38 2.23 0.03
C LEU A 145 8.60 0.71 0.09
N ASP A 146 7.54 -0.05 -0.12
CA ASP A 146 7.62 -1.50 -0.20
C ASP A 146 8.55 -1.96 -1.32
N SER A 147 9.32 -3.02 -1.11
CA SER A 147 10.03 -3.71 -2.18
C SER A 147 9.04 -4.29 -3.20
N LYS A 148 9.37 -4.16 -4.48
CA LYS A 148 8.50 -4.52 -5.62
C LYS A 148 9.08 -5.63 -6.51
N HIS A 149 10.15 -6.30 -6.07
CA HIS A 149 10.87 -7.33 -6.85
C HIS A 149 9.99 -8.47 -7.39
N MET A 150 8.80 -8.62 -6.84
CA MET A 150 7.83 -9.64 -7.25
C MET A 150 7.06 -9.30 -8.53
N PHE A 151 6.98 -8.01 -8.90
CA PHE A 151 6.28 -7.59 -10.10
C PHE A 151 7.22 -7.59 -11.31
N LYS A 152 6.75 -8.12 -12.43
CA LYS A 152 7.58 -8.29 -13.63
C LYS A 152 6.92 -7.62 -14.83
N ARG A 153 7.73 -7.00 -15.68
CA ARG A 153 7.26 -6.48 -16.95
C ARG A 153 7.06 -7.64 -17.93
N VAL A 154 5.81 -8.03 -18.14
CA VAL A 154 5.42 -9.09 -19.09
C VAL A 154 4.73 -8.53 -20.32
N LYS A 155 4.23 -7.29 -20.28
CA LYS A 155 3.58 -6.63 -21.40
C LYS A 155 4.54 -6.37 -22.55
N ARG A 156 4.19 -6.86 -23.76
CA ARG A 156 5.02 -6.79 -24.98
C ARG A 156 4.44 -5.92 -26.07
N SER A 157 3.11 -5.71 -26.07
CA SER A 157 2.41 -4.90 -27.07
C SER A 157 1.45 -3.94 -26.40
N TYR A 158 1.34 -2.75 -26.97
CA TYR A 158 0.42 -1.71 -26.52
C TYR A 158 -0.71 -1.47 -27.54
N ALA A 159 -0.79 -2.28 -28.60
CA ALA A 159 -1.89 -2.23 -29.55
C ALA A 159 -3.19 -2.68 -28.88
N ILE A 160 -4.24 -1.86 -29.02
CA ILE A 160 -5.60 -2.23 -28.63
C ILE A 160 -6.28 -2.78 -29.88
N HIS A 161 -6.95 -3.92 -29.76
CA HIS A 161 -7.61 -4.57 -30.88
C HIS A 161 -9.10 -4.22 -30.93
N LYS A 162 -9.96 -5.18 -30.56
CA LYS A 162 -11.43 -5.04 -30.66
C LYS A 162 -12.08 -4.52 -29.38
N GLU A 163 -11.48 -4.81 -28.25
CA GLU A 163 -12.01 -4.53 -26.92
C GLU A 163 -10.93 -3.87 -26.08
N ILE A 164 -11.36 -3.03 -25.15
CA ILE A 164 -10.47 -2.32 -24.24
C ILE A 164 -10.43 -3.06 -22.90
N ASN A 165 -9.28 -3.51 -22.51
CA ASN A 165 -9.09 -4.24 -21.26
C ASN A 165 -8.46 -3.31 -20.20
N ILE A 166 -9.25 -2.94 -19.21
CA ILE A 166 -8.84 -2.07 -18.11
C ILE A 166 -8.64 -2.91 -16.85
N VAL A 167 -7.48 -2.81 -16.20
CA VAL A 167 -7.19 -3.55 -14.98
C VAL A 167 -7.16 -2.65 -13.75
N TRP A 168 -7.62 -3.22 -12.65
CA TRP A 168 -7.47 -2.68 -11.31
C TRP A 168 -7.01 -3.79 -10.36
N GLU A 169 -6.16 -3.43 -9.38
CA GLU A 169 -5.71 -4.33 -8.31
C GLU A 169 -6.01 -3.69 -6.96
N GLY A 170 -6.50 -4.47 -6.01
CA GLY A 170 -6.71 -3.97 -4.66
C GLY A 170 -7.53 -4.89 -3.76
N LEU A 171 -7.74 -4.45 -2.52
CA LEU A 171 -8.58 -5.17 -1.57
C LEU A 171 -10.07 -4.94 -1.89
N PRO A 172 -10.94 -5.93 -1.65
CA PRO A 172 -12.36 -5.87 -2.06
C PRO A 172 -13.09 -4.62 -1.55
N TYR A 173 -12.82 -4.18 -0.32
CA TYR A 173 -13.48 -2.99 0.24
C TYR A 173 -13.04 -1.67 -0.42
N ASN A 174 -11.98 -1.65 -1.22
CA ASN A 174 -11.58 -0.49 -2.03
C ASN A 174 -12.35 -0.38 -3.36
N ILE A 175 -13.12 -1.38 -3.74
CA ILE A 175 -13.98 -1.34 -4.95
C ILE A 175 -14.98 -0.17 -4.87
N LYS A 176 -15.39 0.25 -3.68
CA LYS A 176 -16.21 1.46 -3.49
C LYS A 176 -15.62 2.73 -4.13
N SER A 177 -14.30 2.83 -4.26
CA SER A 177 -13.62 3.97 -4.88
C SER A 177 -13.89 4.09 -6.38
N PHE A 178 -14.41 3.05 -7.02
CA PHE A 178 -14.87 3.12 -8.41
C PHE A 178 -16.05 4.08 -8.62
N SER A 179 -16.72 4.50 -7.55
CA SER A 179 -17.78 5.53 -7.64
C SER A 179 -17.28 6.78 -8.38
N VAL A 180 -15.99 7.11 -8.30
CA VAL A 180 -15.39 8.30 -8.94
C VAL A 180 -15.19 8.16 -10.46
N ILE A 181 -15.24 6.92 -11.01
CA ILE A 181 -15.04 6.66 -12.45
C ILE A 181 -16.16 5.82 -13.07
N LYS A 182 -17.19 5.49 -12.30
CA LYS A 182 -18.29 4.61 -12.75
C LYS A 182 -18.95 5.12 -14.02
N ASN A 183 -19.28 6.41 -14.07
CA ASN A 183 -19.93 7.02 -15.22
C ASN A 183 -18.95 7.16 -16.40
N ALA A 184 -17.67 7.48 -16.13
CA ALA A 184 -16.65 7.50 -17.17
C ALA A 184 -16.54 6.15 -17.90
N LEU A 185 -16.53 5.04 -17.14
CA LEU A 185 -16.53 3.70 -17.71
C LEU A 185 -17.79 3.43 -18.55
N SER A 186 -18.98 3.85 -18.08
CA SER A 186 -20.24 3.71 -18.83
C SER A 186 -20.22 4.53 -20.14
N VAL A 187 -19.76 5.77 -20.09
CA VAL A 187 -19.62 6.62 -21.27
C VAL A 187 -18.68 5.98 -22.30
N LEU A 188 -17.55 5.46 -21.85
CA LEU A 188 -16.59 4.78 -22.72
C LEU A 188 -17.12 3.47 -23.29
N ASN A 189 -17.88 2.71 -22.50
CA ASN A 189 -18.46 1.44 -22.96
C ASN A 189 -19.49 1.62 -24.09
N LYS A 190 -20.16 2.79 -24.17
CA LYS A 190 -21.05 3.14 -25.29
C LYS A 190 -20.31 3.37 -26.61
N ARG A 191 -19.01 3.70 -26.53
CA ARG A 191 -18.16 3.98 -27.71
C ARG A 191 -17.24 2.82 -28.07
N TYR A 192 -16.80 2.11 -27.03
CA TYR A 192 -15.82 1.03 -27.10
C TYR A 192 -16.32 -0.13 -26.27
N LYS A 193 -15.98 -1.35 -26.61
CA LYS A 193 -16.25 -2.50 -25.75
C LYS A 193 -15.24 -2.52 -24.60
N VAL A 194 -15.65 -2.08 -23.43
CA VAL A 194 -14.79 -2.00 -22.23
C VAL A 194 -14.95 -3.22 -21.37
N ASN A 195 -13.88 -3.94 -21.12
CA ASN A 195 -13.77 -5.04 -20.17
C ASN A 195 -13.02 -4.58 -18.92
N LEU A 196 -13.54 -4.91 -17.76
CA LEU A 196 -12.93 -4.59 -16.47
C LEU A 196 -12.35 -5.85 -15.82
N HIS A 197 -11.05 -5.85 -15.58
CA HIS A 197 -10.30 -6.91 -14.95
C HIS A 197 -9.97 -6.53 -13.51
N LEU A 198 -10.56 -7.23 -12.53
CA LEU A 198 -10.39 -6.98 -11.10
C LEU A 198 -9.53 -8.06 -10.47
N ILE A 199 -8.32 -7.70 -10.03
CA ILE A 199 -7.40 -8.58 -9.30
C ILE A 199 -7.57 -8.29 -7.81
N THR A 200 -8.29 -9.16 -7.09
CA THR A 200 -8.66 -8.93 -5.68
C THR A 200 -8.99 -10.26 -5.01
N SER A 201 -9.28 -10.27 -3.70
CA SER A 201 -9.80 -11.47 -3.07
C SER A 201 -11.24 -11.75 -3.50
N ILE A 202 -11.52 -12.95 -3.95
CA ILE A 202 -12.87 -13.40 -4.37
C ILE A 202 -13.81 -13.43 -3.18
N GLU A 203 -13.29 -13.82 -2.01
CA GLU A 203 -14.00 -13.79 -0.73
C GLU A 203 -13.32 -12.86 0.25
N TYR A 204 -14.08 -12.17 1.08
CA TYR A 204 -13.54 -11.39 2.18
C TYR A 204 -14.46 -11.38 3.41
N GLY A 205 -13.84 -11.23 4.59
CA GLY A 205 -14.58 -11.21 5.86
C GLY A 205 -15.15 -9.83 6.17
N LYS A 206 -16.39 -9.79 6.65
CA LYS A 206 -17.03 -8.61 7.24
C LYS A 206 -17.03 -8.75 8.77
N TYR A 207 -16.89 -7.64 9.49
CA TYR A 207 -16.91 -7.62 10.97
C TYR A 207 -15.89 -8.59 11.61
N MET A 208 -14.60 -8.22 11.56
CA MET A 208 -13.46 -8.96 12.15
C MET A 208 -13.10 -10.30 11.47
N GLY A 209 -13.72 -10.61 10.31
CA GLY A 209 -13.23 -11.64 9.38
C GLY A 209 -13.59 -13.07 9.67
N GLU A 210 -14.14 -13.40 10.83
CA GLU A 210 -14.34 -14.80 11.22
C GLU A 210 -15.76 -15.33 11.02
N TYR A 211 -16.79 -14.46 11.05
CA TYR A 211 -18.18 -14.92 11.13
C TYR A 211 -19.01 -14.71 9.87
N ILE A 212 -18.69 -13.74 9.04
CA ILE A 212 -19.47 -13.45 7.81
C ILE A 212 -18.52 -13.29 6.62
N LYS A 213 -18.51 -14.26 5.72
CA LYS A 213 -17.83 -14.19 4.44
C LYS A 213 -18.72 -13.52 3.41
N LYS A 214 -18.18 -12.60 2.63
CA LYS A 214 -18.82 -11.97 1.48
C LYS A 214 -18.09 -12.36 0.21
N GLN A 215 -18.86 -12.58 -0.85
CA GLN A 215 -18.35 -12.80 -2.20
C GLN A 215 -18.20 -11.45 -2.90
N THR A 216 -17.01 -11.14 -3.37
CA THR A 216 -16.71 -9.87 -4.06
C THR A 216 -17.55 -9.69 -5.32
N ILE A 217 -17.91 -10.80 -6.01
CA ILE A 217 -18.77 -10.75 -7.20
C ILE A 217 -20.13 -10.10 -6.91
N ASN A 218 -20.65 -10.23 -5.70
CA ASN A 218 -21.95 -9.63 -5.33
C ASN A 218 -21.83 -8.10 -5.19
N ASP A 219 -20.65 -7.57 -4.85
CA ASP A 219 -20.42 -6.14 -4.76
C ASP A 219 -20.23 -5.50 -6.15
N VAL A 220 -19.76 -6.25 -7.14
CA VAL A 220 -19.43 -5.71 -8.47
C VAL A 220 -20.50 -5.96 -9.54
N ARG A 221 -21.32 -7.01 -9.40
CA ARG A 221 -22.27 -7.47 -10.44
C ARG A 221 -23.17 -6.37 -11.03
N ASN A 222 -23.64 -5.45 -10.20
CA ASN A 222 -24.55 -4.36 -10.60
C ASN A 222 -23.91 -2.98 -10.47
N MET A 223 -22.59 -2.93 -10.27
CA MET A 223 -21.90 -1.67 -10.06
C MET A 223 -21.53 -0.98 -11.36
N PHE A 224 -21.18 -1.76 -12.40
CA PHE A 224 -20.57 -1.25 -13.62
C PHE A 224 -21.44 -1.52 -14.84
N ASP A 225 -21.56 -0.53 -15.70
CA ASP A 225 -22.10 -0.63 -17.05
C ASP A 225 -20.91 -0.75 -18.04
N VAL A 226 -20.38 -1.98 -18.15
CA VAL A 226 -19.27 -2.35 -19.02
C VAL A 226 -19.58 -3.63 -19.79
N ASN A 227 -18.84 -3.92 -20.86
CA ASN A 227 -19.05 -5.09 -21.70
C ASN A 227 -18.90 -6.41 -20.91
N ALA A 228 -17.82 -6.53 -20.13
CA ALA A 228 -17.59 -7.69 -19.28
C ALA A 228 -16.80 -7.31 -18.01
N ILE A 229 -16.98 -8.12 -16.95
CA ILE A 229 -16.20 -8.02 -15.70
C ILE A 229 -15.56 -9.39 -15.46
N TYR A 230 -14.24 -9.35 -15.31
CA TYR A 230 -13.42 -10.51 -14.96
C TYR A 230 -12.88 -10.35 -13.56
N LEU A 231 -13.16 -11.30 -12.68
CA LEU A 231 -12.70 -11.31 -11.29
C LEU A 231 -11.65 -12.39 -11.10
N TYR A 232 -10.46 -11.99 -10.62
CA TYR A 232 -9.34 -12.90 -10.38
C TYR A 232 -8.95 -12.87 -8.90
N GLU A 233 -8.73 -14.05 -8.30
CA GLU A 233 -8.14 -14.13 -6.98
C GLU A 233 -6.72 -13.55 -7.03
N TRP A 234 -6.42 -12.66 -6.08
CA TRP A 234 -5.11 -12.04 -6.02
C TRP A 234 -4.04 -13.09 -5.74
N ASN A 235 -3.10 -13.21 -6.64
CA ASN A 235 -1.97 -14.11 -6.52
C ASN A 235 -0.73 -13.46 -7.10
N ILE A 236 0.36 -13.45 -6.34
CA ILE A 236 1.63 -12.81 -6.73
C ILE A 236 2.24 -13.42 -8.00
N HIS A 237 2.00 -14.70 -8.26
CA HIS A 237 2.56 -15.40 -9.42
C HIS A 237 1.80 -15.11 -10.72
N THR A 238 0.52 -14.73 -10.64
CA THR A 238 -0.33 -14.48 -11.81
C THR A 238 -0.67 -13.00 -12.02
N CYS A 239 -0.48 -12.15 -10.99
CA CYS A 239 -0.86 -10.74 -11.04
C CYS A 239 -0.21 -10.01 -12.22
N SER A 240 1.09 -10.21 -12.45
CA SER A 240 1.81 -9.55 -13.55
C SER A 240 1.34 -10.04 -14.92
N GLU A 241 1.00 -11.31 -15.06
CA GLU A 241 0.51 -11.88 -16.33
C GLU A 241 -0.89 -11.34 -16.67
N ILE A 242 -1.81 -11.36 -15.69
CA ILE A 242 -3.17 -10.84 -15.86
C ILE A 242 -3.13 -9.36 -16.19
N ALA A 243 -2.38 -8.58 -15.41
CA ALA A 243 -2.26 -7.14 -15.63
C ALA A 243 -1.58 -6.84 -16.98
N GLY A 244 -0.50 -7.55 -17.33
CA GLY A 244 0.22 -7.37 -18.59
C GLY A 244 -0.61 -7.68 -19.84
N ALA A 245 -1.65 -8.51 -19.72
CA ALA A 245 -2.60 -8.76 -20.80
C ALA A 245 -3.61 -7.61 -21.02
N CYS A 246 -3.76 -6.69 -20.05
CA CYS A 246 -4.65 -5.55 -20.16
C CYS A 246 -4.00 -4.35 -20.85
N ASP A 247 -4.80 -3.39 -21.32
CA ASP A 247 -4.35 -2.23 -22.10
C ASP A 247 -3.97 -1.05 -21.22
N LEU A 248 -4.77 -0.79 -20.18
CA LEU A 248 -4.63 0.33 -19.25
C LEU A 248 -4.86 -0.15 -17.82
N ALA A 249 -4.21 0.47 -16.86
CA ALA A 249 -4.53 0.32 -15.46
C ALA A 249 -5.22 1.58 -14.90
N VAL A 250 -6.11 1.40 -13.93
CA VAL A 250 -6.78 2.51 -13.24
C VAL A 250 -6.63 2.39 -11.73
N ILE A 251 -6.43 3.52 -11.06
CA ILE A 251 -6.38 3.61 -9.59
C ILE A 251 -7.33 4.73 -9.14
N PRO A 252 -8.64 4.46 -9.11
CA PRO A 252 -9.60 5.41 -8.58
C PRO A 252 -9.46 5.51 -7.06
N MET A 253 -9.41 6.74 -6.54
CA MET A 253 -9.34 7.04 -5.12
C MET A 253 -10.38 8.12 -4.81
N ASN A 254 -11.11 7.97 -3.70
CA ASN A 254 -12.08 8.97 -3.29
C ASN A 254 -11.38 10.11 -2.55
N LYS A 255 -11.43 11.33 -3.10
CA LYS A 255 -10.85 12.53 -2.48
C LYS A 255 -11.52 12.92 -1.13
N ASP A 256 -12.77 12.51 -0.94
CA ASP A 256 -13.54 12.80 0.28
C ASP A 256 -13.29 11.76 1.39
N ASP A 257 -12.53 10.68 1.09
CA ASP A 257 -12.05 9.73 2.09
C ASP A 257 -10.58 10.06 2.42
N PRO A 258 -10.29 10.68 3.57
CA PRO A 258 -8.91 11.05 3.93
C PRO A 258 -7.95 9.86 3.99
N MET A 259 -8.46 8.66 4.31
CA MET A 259 -7.65 7.43 4.29
C MET A 259 -7.22 7.07 2.87
N ASP A 260 -8.12 7.21 1.87
CA ASP A 260 -7.78 7.00 0.48
C ASP A 260 -6.82 8.09 -0.02
N TRP A 261 -7.08 9.35 0.34
CA TRP A 261 -6.29 10.49 -0.12
C TRP A 261 -4.83 10.47 0.35
N GLY A 262 -4.59 9.98 1.55
CA GLY A 262 -3.24 9.89 2.15
C GLY A 262 -2.45 8.62 1.82
N LYS A 263 -2.97 7.72 0.97
CA LYS A 263 -2.27 6.48 0.61
C LYS A 263 -1.02 6.73 -0.23
N PRO A 264 0.03 5.92 -0.06
CA PRO A 264 1.23 5.98 -0.90
C PRO A 264 0.95 5.48 -2.32
N GLU A 265 1.84 5.82 -3.23
CA GLU A 265 1.81 5.45 -4.65
C GLU A 265 2.14 3.97 -4.93
N ASN A 266 2.11 3.10 -3.94
CA ASN A 266 2.50 1.69 -4.07
C ASN A 266 1.86 0.95 -5.23
N LYS A 267 0.55 1.13 -5.48
CA LYS A 267 -0.15 0.47 -6.59
C LYS A 267 0.26 1.02 -7.96
N LEU A 268 0.50 2.33 -8.02
CA LEU A 268 0.99 2.98 -9.24
C LEU A 268 2.34 2.40 -9.65
N LEU A 269 3.26 2.29 -8.68
CA LEU A 269 4.57 1.68 -8.92
C LEU A 269 4.48 0.20 -9.31
N ASN A 270 3.53 -0.57 -8.73
CA ASN A 270 3.29 -1.95 -9.14
C ASN A 270 2.90 -2.05 -10.62
N PHE A 271 1.90 -1.26 -11.07
CA PHE A 271 1.46 -1.26 -12.45
C PHE A 271 2.55 -0.79 -13.41
N TRP A 272 3.32 0.23 -13.03
CA TRP A 272 4.44 0.70 -13.83
C TRP A 272 5.53 -0.37 -13.98
N LEU A 273 5.87 -1.12 -12.92
CA LEU A 273 6.80 -2.25 -13.01
C LEU A 273 6.27 -3.39 -13.88
N MET A 274 4.96 -3.57 -13.96
CA MET A 274 4.34 -4.52 -14.90
C MET A 274 4.27 -4.00 -16.33
N GLY A 275 4.71 -2.75 -16.58
CA GLY A 275 4.75 -2.11 -17.90
C GLY A 275 3.39 -1.55 -18.35
N LEU A 276 2.52 -1.16 -17.41
CA LEU A 276 1.18 -0.66 -17.74
C LEU A 276 1.11 0.86 -17.66
N PRO A 277 0.58 1.53 -18.70
CA PRO A 277 0.16 2.92 -18.60
C PRO A 277 -1.00 3.00 -17.61
N THR A 278 -0.89 3.89 -16.61
CA THR A 278 -1.78 3.88 -15.46
C THR A 278 -2.38 5.25 -15.21
N ILE A 279 -3.71 5.34 -15.20
CA ILE A 279 -4.45 6.57 -14.88
C ILE A 279 -4.92 6.50 -13.42
N THR A 280 -4.75 7.61 -12.68
CA THR A 280 -5.05 7.62 -11.24
C THR A 280 -5.87 8.84 -10.84
N SER A 281 -6.55 8.78 -9.69
CA SER A 281 -6.99 10.00 -9.03
C SER A 281 -5.78 10.85 -8.62
N ALA A 282 -5.93 12.18 -8.64
CA ALA A 282 -4.90 13.16 -8.35
C ALA A 282 -4.62 13.28 -6.85
N THR A 283 -4.22 12.17 -6.18
CA THR A 283 -3.76 12.21 -4.79
C THR A 283 -2.37 12.85 -4.71
N PRO A 284 -1.96 13.43 -3.57
CA PRO A 284 -0.64 14.03 -3.42
C PRO A 284 0.50 13.10 -3.79
N ALA A 285 0.44 11.83 -3.36
CA ALA A 285 1.47 10.83 -3.69
C ALA A 285 1.51 10.50 -5.19
N HIS A 286 0.33 10.29 -5.81
CA HIS A 286 0.25 10.02 -7.25
C HIS A 286 0.73 11.20 -8.10
N MET A 287 0.35 12.43 -7.75
CA MET A 287 0.82 13.62 -8.47
C MET A 287 2.35 13.76 -8.39
N ARG A 288 2.95 13.53 -7.21
CA ARG A 288 4.41 13.56 -7.07
C ARG A 288 5.10 12.49 -7.91
N ALA A 289 4.60 11.26 -7.88
CA ALA A 289 5.15 10.17 -8.66
C ALA A 289 5.04 10.44 -10.17
N MET A 290 3.88 10.92 -10.62
CA MET A 290 3.66 11.30 -12.03
C MET A 290 4.60 12.42 -12.48
N ALA A 291 4.76 13.48 -11.68
CA ALA A 291 5.68 14.58 -12.00
C ALA A 291 7.13 14.10 -12.10
N LYS A 292 7.58 13.23 -11.18
CA LYS A 292 8.93 12.65 -11.21
C LYS A 292 9.16 11.71 -12.41
N ALA A 293 8.11 11.04 -12.88
CA ALA A 293 8.14 10.21 -14.08
C ALA A 293 7.89 11.01 -15.37
N GLU A 294 7.74 12.33 -15.29
CA GLU A 294 7.36 13.22 -16.42
C GLU A 294 6.09 12.76 -17.13
N LEU A 295 5.07 12.43 -16.34
CA LEU A 295 3.75 11.98 -16.77
C LEU A 295 2.65 12.90 -16.22
N SER A 296 1.51 12.97 -16.93
CA SER A 296 0.32 13.75 -16.55
C SER A 296 -0.94 12.88 -16.65
N MET A 297 -0.96 11.74 -15.91
CA MET A 297 -2.05 10.76 -15.96
C MET A 297 -2.87 10.75 -14.67
N THR A 298 -3.12 11.93 -14.07
CA THR A 298 -3.94 12.07 -12.88
C THR A 298 -5.24 12.80 -13.18
N CYS A 299 -6.34 12.41 -12.53
CA CYS A 299 -7.66 12.96 -12.69
C CYS A 299 -8.17 13.54 -11.36
N SER A 300 -8.69 14.77 -11.41
CA SER A 300 -9.35 15.47 -10.29
C SER A 300 -10.87 15.52 -10.44
N SER A 301 -11.38 15.27 -11.65
CA SER A 301 -12.81 15.25 -11.97
C SER A 301 -13.18 14.06 -12.86
N GLU A 302 -14.46 13.79 -12.99
CA GLU A 302 -14.98 12.73 -13.83
C GLU A 302 -14.73 12.99 -15.33
N GLU A 303 -14.82 14.24 -15.76
CA GLU A 303 -14.54 14.64 -17.12
C GLU A 303 -13.11 14.32 -17.50
N GLN A 304 -12.14 14.61 -16.62
CA GLN A 304 -10.73 14.26 -16.84
C GLN A 304 -10.51 12.75 -16.94
N TRP A 305 -11.27 11.93 -16.21
CA TRP A 305 -11.23 10.47 -16.38
C TRP A 305 -11.69 10.04 -17.77
N ILE A 306 -12.78 10.63 -18.29
CA ILE A 306 -13.28 10.34 -19.65
C ILE A 306 -12.22 10.76 -20.68
N GLU A 307 -11.72 11.99 -20.59
CA GLU A 307 -10.75 12.55 -21.53
C GLU A 307 -9.45 11.75 -21.56
N LEU A 308 -8.85 11.47 -20.39
CA LEU A 308 -7.58 10.75 -20.33
C LEU A 308 -7.72 9.29 -20.76
N LEU A 309 -8.78 8.59 -20.33
CA LEU A 309 -9.02 7.21 -20.76
C LEU A 309 -9.19 7.17 -22.29
N GLU A 310 -10.04 8.05 -22.86
CA GLU A 310 -10.24 8.10 -24.29
C GLU A 310 -8.97 8.49 -25.07
N TYR A 311 -8.20 9.45 -24.53
CA TYR A 311 -6.92 9.83 -25.12
C TYR A 311 -5.96 8.63 -25.23
N TYR A 312 -5.74 7.93 -24.12
CA TYR A 312 -4.82 6.78 -24.11
C TYR A 312 -5.39 5.54 -24.83
N ILE A 313 -6.71 5.42 -25.03
CA ILE A 313 -7.31 4.43 -25.93
C ILE A 313 -6.94 4.72 -27.38
N LYS A 314 -6.98 5.97 -27.82
CA LYS A 314 -6.74 6.36 -29.22
C LYS A 314 -5.26 6.46 -29.59
N ASN A 315 -4.39 6.82 -28.65
CA ASN A 315 -2.99 7.17 -28.92
C ASN A 315 -2.03 6.08 -28.48
N LEU A 316 -1.69 5.16 -29.39
CA LEU A 316 -0.78 4.03 -29.14
C LEU A 316 0.61 4.49 -28.67
N ASN A 317 1.22 5.46 -29.37
CA ASN A 317 2.57 5.90 -29.09
C ASN A 317 2.69 6.53 -27.69
N ASP A 318 1.71 7.34 -27.29
CA ASP A 318 1.70 7.99 -25.99
C ASP A 318 1.41 6.97 -24.86
N ARG A 319 0.60 5.97 -25.16
CA ARG A 319 0.33 4.85 -24.24
C ARG A 319 1.60 4.04 -23.97
N GLU A 320 2.36 3.72 -25.01
CA GLU A 320 3.65 3.02 -24.89
C GLU A 320 4.71 3.89 -24.21
N LEU A 321 4.81 5.17 -24.57
CA LEU A 321 5.71 6.12 -23.95
C LEU A 321 5.44 6.26 -22.44
N ALA A 322 4.17 6.40 -22.06
CA ALA A 322 3.76 6.50 -20.66
C ALA A 322 4.14 5.24 -19.85
N ALA A 323 3.93 4.06 -20.42
CA ALA A 323 4.34 2.80 -19.82
C ALA A 323 5.86 2.71 -19.62
N ASN A 324 6.64 3.14 -20.62
CA ASN A 324 8.11 3.11 -20.56
C ASN A 324 8.66 4.11 -19.54
N LYS A 325 8.14 5.34 -19.48
CA LYS A 325 8.51 6.34 -18.48
C LYS A 325 8.17 5.86 -17.05
N GLY A 326 6.95 5.35 -16.84
CA GLY A 326 6.53 4.79 -15.57
C GLY A 326 7.42 3.64 -15.13
N PHE A 327 7.72 2.69 -16.02
CA PHE A 327 8.61 1.56 -15.75
C PHE A 327 10.02 2.01 -15.37
N ALA A 328 10.61 2.95 -16.10
CA ALA A 328 11.94 3.49 -15.82
C ALA A 328 12.00 4.12 -14.42
N PHE A 329 11.02 4.98 -14.09
CA PHE A 329 10.93 5.59 -12.76
C PHE A 329 10.73 4.55 -11.66
N ALA A 330 9.73 3.67 -11.78
CA ALA A 330 9.47 2.65 -10.77
C ALA A 330 10.66 1.71 -10.55
N SER A 331 11.37 1.33 -11.61
CA SER A 331 12.58 0.51 -11.52
C SER A 331 13.73 1.22 -10.80
N SER A 332 13.82 2.54 -10.89
CA SER A 332 14.85 3.30 -10.17
C SER A 332 14.59 3.40 -8.67
N VAL A 333 13.32 3.64 -8.27
CA VAL A 333 12.96 3.90 -6.85
C VAL A 333 12.61 2.64 -6.07
N CYS A 334 12.15 1.57 -6.73
CA CYS A 334 11.79 0.29 -6.10
C CYS A 334 12.90 -0.77 -6.24
N ASN A 335 14.10 -0.36 -6.60
CA ASN A 335 15.25 -1.24 -6.72
C ASN A 335 15.64 -1.82 -5.35
N GLU A 336 15.96 -3.12 -5.32
CA GLU A 336 16.36 -3.82 -4.09
C GLU A 336 17.53 -3.15 -3.37
N LYS A 337 18.54 -2.70 -4.10
CA LYS A 337 19.71 -2.00 -3.53
C LYS A 337 19.31 -0.69 -2.87
N VAL A 338 18.39 0.07 -3.46
CA VAL A 338 17.88 1.32 -2.90
C VAL A 338 17.14 1.06 -1.59
N ILE A 339 16.23 0.10 -1.56
CA ILE A 339 15.49 -0.26 -0.35
C ILE A 339 16.42 -0.73 0.77
N VAL A 340 17.39 -1.59 0.45
CA VAL A 340 18.37 -2.07 1.44
C VAL A 340 19.22 -0.92 1.96
N SER A 341 19.68 0.00 1.10
CA SER A 341 20.45 1.18 1.52
C SER A 341 19.63 2.10 2.43
N GLN A 342 18.35 2.33 2.12
CA GLN A 342 17.47 3.13 2.97
C GLN A 342 17.29 2.52 4.36
N TYR A 343 17.17 1.18 4.46
CA TYR A 343 17.15 0.51 5.77
C TYR A 343 18.51 0.56 6.47
N ASP A 344 19.65 0.52 5.74
CA ASP A 344 20.97 0.74 6.33
C ASP A 344 21.05 2.12 6.98
N ASP A 345 20.50 3.17 6.33
CA ASP A 345 20.45 4.52 6.87
C ASP A 345 19.60 4.60 8.16
N VAL A 346 18.43 3.94 8.18
CA VAL A 346 17.61 3.83 9.39
C VAL A 346 18.38 3.16 10.53
N MET A 347 19.02 2.02 10.26
CA MET A 347 19.76 1.29 11.28
C MET A 347 20.96 2.10 11.80
N ASN A 348 21.70 2.75 10.92
CA ASN A 348 22.82 3.61 11.32
C ASN A 348 22.37 4.79 12.18
N SER A 349 21.20 5.37 11.91
CA SER A 349 20.64 6.49 12.68
C SER A 349 20.17 6.09 14.09
N VAL A 350 19.96 4.81 14.36
CA VAL A 350 19.45 4.29 15.63
C VAL A 350 20.57 3.67 16.48
N ILE A 351 21.55 3.00 15.84
CA ILE A 351 22.56 2.18 16.51
C ILE A 351 23.83 2.97 16.84
N ASN A 352 24.15 3.98 16.03
CA ASN A 352 25.31 4.88 16.25
C ASN A 352 24.89 6.17 16.95
#